data_f3b95d51344191c7779998fe2935ad91
#
_entry.id   f3b95d51344191c7779998fe2935ad91
#
_cell.length_a   1.000
_cell.length_b   1.000
_cell.length_c   1.000
_cell.angle_alpha   90.00
_cell.angle_beta   90.00
_cell.angle_gamma   90.00
#
_symmetry.space_group_name_H-M   'P 1'
#
loop_
_entity.id
_entity.type
_entity.pdbx_description
1 polymer ?
#
loop_
_entity_poly.entity_id
_entity_poly.type
_entity_poly.pdbx_seq_one_letter_code
_entity_poly.pdbx_strand_id
1 'polypeptide(L)'
;MGGNLQILTDTASALMPHIRSGKIKAMAAFANKRVPGALEVPTIAEAGGPAIDGSTWVLFLAPSATPRDIVNRLSTETAKAINSPELRARFEALGIESVGNSPEQAGKFLDEEIVKWAKVIIAAGVKPE
;
A
#
# COMPACT_ATOMS: atom_id res chain seq x y z
N MET A 1 20.99 -9.99 6.81
CA MET A 1 20.96 -8.79 7.64
C MET A 1 22.37 -8.64 8.24
N GLY A 2 23.14 -7.72 7.67
CA GLY A 2 24.56 -7.58 8.00
C GLY A 2 24.88 -6.66 9.17
N GLY A 3 23.88 -6.16 9.92
CA GLY A 3 24.08 -5.26 11.07
C GLY A 3 24.55 -3.84 10.73
N ASN A 4 24.56 -3.48 9.45
CA ASN A 4 25.05 -2.17 8.98
C ASN A 4 24.02 -1.04 9.11
N LEU A 5 22.75 -1.36 9.32
CA LEU A 5 21.65 -0.41 9.48
C LEU A 5 20.91 -0.70 10.79
N GLN A 6 20.67 0.33 11.58
CA GLN A 6 19.91 0.26 12.83
C GLN A 6 18.41 0.42 12.58
N ILE A 7 18.01 1.21 11.56
CA ILE A 7 16.62 1.51 11.19
C ILE A 7 16.50 1.38 9.68
N LEU A 8 15.40 0.82 9.24
CA LEU A 8 15.04 0.75 7.82
C LEU A 8 13.53 1.00 7.64
N THR A 9 13.16 1.47 6.47
CA THR A 9 11.77 1.56 6.02
C THR A 9 11.61 0.77 4.73
N ASP A 10 10.55 -0.03 4.63
CA ASP A 10 10.21 -0.78 3.43
C ASP A 10 8.72 -1.17 3.49
N THR A 11 8.23 -1.82 2.44
CA THR A 11 6.85 -2.29 2.39
C THR A 11 6.58 -3.36 3.45
N ALA A 12 5.34 -3.42 3.95
CA ALA A 12 4.94 -4.44 4.91
C ALA A 12 5.17 -5.85 4.34
N SER A 13 4.88 -6.07 3.06
CA SER A 13 5.07 -7.37 2.41
C SER A 13 6.52 -7.86 2.41
N ALA A 14 7.49 -6.97 2.29
CA ALA A 14 8.91 -7.30 2.38
C ALA A 14 9.35 -7.58 3.82
N LEU A 15 8.80 -6.85 4.80
CA LEU A 15 9.27 -6.90 6.18
C LEU A 15 8.55 -7.94 7.05
N MET A 16 7.29 -8.29 6.76
CA MET A 16 6.48 -9.21 7.57
C MET A 16 7.15 -10.56 7.88
N PRO A 17 7.82 -11.25 6.93
CA PRO A 17 8.54 -12.48 7.26
C PRO A 17 9.65 -12.29 8.30
N HIS A 18 10.31 -11.14 8.28
CA HIS A 18 11.40 -10.82 9.20
C HIS A 18 10.88 -10.37 10.58
N ILE A 19 9.76 -9.65 10.60
CA ILE A 19 9.07 -9.26 11.84
C ILE A 19 8.59 -10.53 12.56
N ARG A 20 7.89 -11.44 11.85
CA ARG A 20 7.37 -12.69 12.42
C ARG A 20 8.47 -13.63 12.92
N SER A 21 9.62 -13.65 12.26
CA SER A 21 10.77 -14.44 12.71
C SER A 21 11.59 -13.76 13.82
N GLY A 22 11.18 -12.58 14.30
CA GLY A 22 11.85 -11.83 15.36
C GLY A 22 13.20 -11.22 14.96
N LYS A 23 13.55 -11.24 13.67
CA LYS A 23 14.83 -10.70 13.18
C LYS A 23 14.86 -9.17 13.15
N ILE A 24 13.71 -8.53 13.03
CA ILE A 24 13.52 -7.08 13.13
C ILE A 24 12.29 -6.79 13.99
N LYS A 25 12.29 -5.61 14.63
CA LYS A 25 11.16 -5.10 15.39
C LYS A 25 10.46 -4.02 14.59
N ALA A 26 9.15 -4.19 14.35
CA ALA A 26 8.34 -3.11 13.79
C ALA A 26 8.11 -2.05 14.87
N MET A 27 8.33 -0.78 14.52
CA MET A 27 8.14 0.35 15.44
C MET A 27 6.85 1.09 15.17
N ALA A 28 6.57 1.42 13.91
CA ALA A 28 5.33 2.07 13.47
C ALA A 28 5.14 1.89 11.95
N ALA A 29 3.90 2.07 11.49
CA ALA A 29 3.54 2.06 10.09
C ALA A 29 3.23 3.48 9.58
N PHE A 30 3.74 3.84 8.40
CA PHE A 30 3.39 5.07 7.69
C PHE A 30 2.07 4.85 6.94
N ALA A 31 0.98 4.74 7.68
CA ALA A 31 -0.35 4.49 7.14
C ALA A 31 -1.42 5.17 8.01
N ASN A 32 -2.61 5.42 7.44
CA ASN A 32 -3.74 6.00 8.17
C ASN A 32 -4.43 4.99 9.12
N LYS A 33 -4.15 3.70 8.95
CA LYS A 33 -4.66 2.62 9.80
C LYS A 33 -3.60 1.55 9.99
N ARG A 34 -3.77 0.73 11.02
CA ARG A 34 -2.85 -0.38 11.30
C ARG A 34 -2.83 -1.40 10.18
N VAL A 35 -1.64 -1.94 9.91
CA VAL A 35 -1.41 -2.90 8.82
C VAL A 35 -2.14 -4.23 9.12
N PRO A 36 -2.89 -4.79 8.17
CA PRO A 36 -3.46 -6.12 8.30
C PRO A 36 -2.38 -7.15 8.66
N GLY A 37 -2.72 -8.09 9.55
CA GLY A 37 -1.78 -9.13 10.01
C GLY A 37 -0.65 -8.66 10.93
N ALA A 38 -0.63 -7.36 11.33
CA ALA A 38 0.30 -6.77 12.30
C ALA A 38 -0.41 -5.65 13.09
N LEU A 39 -1.59 -5.94 13.62
CA LEU A 39 -2.43 -4.95 14.32
C LEU A 39 -1.82 -4.44 15.63
N GLU A 40 -0.82 -5.13 16.17
CA GLU A 40 -0.02 -4.69 17.31
C GLU A 40 0.93 -3.53 16.99
N VAL A 41 1.27 -3.34 15.71
CA VAL A 41 2.15 -2.25 15.26
C VAL A 41 1.33 -0.97 15.10
N PRO A 42 1.62 0.09 15.87
CA PRO A 42 0.89 1.35 15.76
C PRO A 42 1.15 2.04 14.42
N THR A 43 0.26 2.92 14.01
CA THR A 43 0.56 3.92 12.98
C THR A 43 1.55 4.95 13.52
N ILE A 44 2.22 5.71 12.63
CA ILE A 44 3.13 6.78 13.07
C ILE A 44 2.39 7.83 13.91
N ALA A 45 1.14 8.13 13.58
CA ALA A 45 0.29 9.06 14.35
C ALA A 45 -0.04 8.52 15.73
N GLU A 46 -0.40 7.24 15.88
CA GLU A 46 -0.64 6.59 17.17
C GLU A 46 0.64 6.53 18.02
N ALA A 47 1.81 6.47 17.40
CA ALA A 47 3.11 6.50 18.06
C ALA A 47 3.57 7.91 18.47
N GLY A 48 2.74 8.95 18.27
CA GLY A 48 3.04 10.34 18.62
C GLY A 48 3.76 11.15 17.55
N GLY A 49 3.92 10.59 16.34
CA GLY A 49 4.46 11.28 15.18
C GLY A 49 3.39 12.02 14.36
N PRO A 50 3.78 12.66 13.26
CA PRO A 50 2.83 13.34 12.37
C PRO A 50 1.93 12.31 11.64
N ALA A 51 0.70 12.72 11.32
CA ALA A 51 -0.21 11.92 10.50
C ALA A 51 0.27 11.89 9.04
N ILE A 52 1.05 10.88 8.70
CA ILE A 52 1.60 10.69 7.36
C ILE A 52 1.07 9.37 6.81
N ASP A 53 0.47 9.43 5.63
CA ASP A 53 0.15 8.26 4.82
C ASP A 53 1.17 8.11 3.69
N GLY A 54 2.13 7.22 3.89
CA GLY A 54 3.14 6.79 2.93
C GLY A 54 2.88 5.39 2.40
N SER A 55 1.63 4.93 2.43
CA SER A 55 1.26 3.60 1.94
C SER A 55 1.62 3.41 0.47
N THR A 56 2.14 2.24 0.14
CA THR A 56 2.32 1.80 -1.24
C THR A 56 1.05 1.13 -1.75
N TRP A 57 0.76 1.29 -3.02
CA TRP A 57 -0.42 0.72 -3.66
C TRP A 57 -0.09 0.14 -5.03
N VAL A 58 -0.94 -0.74 -5.51
CA VAL A 58 -0.85 -1.37 -6.83
C VAL A 58 -2.17 -1.18 -7.56
N LEU A 59 -2.11 -0.67 -8.79
CA LEU A 59 -3.23 -0.53 -9.71
C LEU A 59 -3.03 -1.39 -10.95
N PHE A 60 -4.11 -1.99 -11.44
CA PHE A 60 -4.18 -2.54 -12.78
C PHE A 60 -4.63 -1.45 -13.75
N LEU A 61 -3.90 -1.25 -14.81
CA LEU A 61 -4.18 -0.26 -15.84
C LEU A 61 -4.39 -0.96 -17.18
N ALA A 62 -5.28 -0.43 -18.00
CA ALA A 62 -5.50 -0.85 -19.37
C ALA A 62 -5.18 0.31 -20.33
N PRO A 63 -4.79 0.03 -21.59
CA PRO A 63 -4.67 1.07 -22.61
C PRO A 63 -5.95 1.88 -22.73
N SER A 64 -5.83 3.19 -23.01
CA SER A 64 -6.99 4.12 -23.06
C SER A 64 -8.04 3.74 -24.11
N ALA A 65 -7.63 3.06 -25.18
CA ALA A 65 -8.53 2.56 -26.22
C ALA A 65 -9.25 1.25 -25.88
N THR A 66 -9.03 0.66 -24.70
CA THR A 66 -9.70 -0.57 -24.29
C THR A 66 -11.20 -0.32 -24.14
N PRO A 67 -12.10 -1.12 -24.79
CA PRO A 67 -13.53 -0.98 -24.66
C PRO A 67 -14.01 -1.02 -23.21
N ARG A 68 -14.98 -0.19 -22.87
CA ARG A 68 -15.44 0.01 -21.50
C ARG A 68 -16.02 -1.26 -20.85
N ASP A 69 -16.71 -2.07 -21.63
CA ASP A 69 -17.25 -3.36 -21.19
C ASP A 69 -16.13 -4.34 -20.77
N ILE A 70 -15.02 -4.36 -21.50
CA ILE A 70 -13.84 -5.17 -21.15
C ILE A 70 -13.21 -4.66 -19.85
N VAL A 71 -13.02 -3.34 -19.71
CA VAL A 71 -12.49 -2.76 -18.47
C VAL A 71 -13.37 -3.10 -17.27
N ASN A 72 -14.70 -2.94 -17.42
CA ASN A 72 -15.64 -3.26 -16.35
C ASN A 72 -15.63 -4.74 -15.97
N ARG A 73 -15.55 -5.63 -16.97
CA ARG A 73 -15.45 -7.07 -16.73
C ARG A 73 -14.16 -7.44 -15.99
N LEU A 74 -13.03 -6.92 -16.44
CA LEU A 74 -11.72 -7.14 -15.78
C LEU A 74 -11.75 -6.64 -14.32
N SER A 75 -12.28 -5.43 -14.08
CA SER A 75 -12.43 -4.89 -12.74
C SER A 75 -13.28 -5.79 -11.84
N THR A 76 -14.44 -6.23 -12.35
CA THR A 76 -15.35 -7.11 -11.60
C THR A 76 -14.68 -8.44 -11.25
N GLU A 77 -14.05 -9.09 -12.21
CA GLU A 77 -13.40 -10.39 -11.96
C GLU A 77 -12.16 -10.25 -11.06
N THR A 78 -11.39 -9.16 -11.20
CA THR A 78 -10.28 -8.86 -10.29
C THR A 78 -10.79 -8.65 -8.86
N ALA A 79 -11.84 -7.84 -8.68
CA ALA A 79 -12.43 -7.60 -7.36
C ALA A 79 -12.94 -8.90 -6.71
N LYS A 80 -13.58 -9.79 -7.47
CA LYS A 80 -13.97 -11.13 -6.97
C LYS A 80 -12.76 -11.96 -6.55
N ALA A 81 -11.72 -11.99 -7.38
CA ALA A 81 -10.52 -12.78 -7.11
C ALA A 81 -9.82 -12.31 -5.84
N ILE A 82 -9.51 -11.02 -5.71
CA ILE A 82 -8.78 -10.48 -4.54
C ILE A 82 -9.61 -10.53 -3.25
N ASN A 83 -10.93 -10.59 -3.34
CA ASN A 83 -11.83 -10.75 -2.19
C ASN A 83 -12.17 -12.22 -1.90
N SER A 84 -11.62 -13.18 -2.64
CA SER A 84 -11.77 -14.60 -2.28
C SER A 84 -11.12 -14.88 -0.92
N PRO A 85 -11.68 -15.80 -0.12
CA PRO A 85 -11.14 -16.11 1.21
C PRO A 85 -9.66 -16.50 1.18
N GLU A 86 -9.25 -17.24 0.15
CA GLU A 86 -7.86 -17.68 -0.01
C GLU A 86 -6.91 -16.50 -0.24
N LEU A 87 -7.22 -15.62 -1.21
CA LEU A 87 -6.34 -14.48 -1.52
C LEU A 87 -6.35 -13.44 -0.41
N ARG A 88 -7.50 -13.19 0.24
CA ARG A 88 -7.56 -12.30 1.41
C ARG A 88 -6.65 -12.78 2.53
N ALA A 89 -6.70 -14.07 2.89
CA ALA A 89 -5.83 -14.62 3.92
C ALA A 89 -4.33 -14.49 3.56
N ARG A 90 -3.98 -14.70 2.29
CA ARG A 90 -2.60 -14.53 1.81
C ARG A 90 -2.15 -13.07 1.85
N PHE A 91 -2.98 -12.14 1.42
CA PHE A 91 -2.68 -10.71 1.44
C PHE A 91 -2.55 -10.18 2.86
N GLU A 92 -3.48 -10.54 3.75
CA GLU A 92 -3.40 -10.21 5.17
C GLU A 92 -2.11 -10.72 5.81
N ALA A 93 -1.71 -11.97 5.49
CA ALA A 93 -0.45 -12.52 5.95
C ALA A 93 0.78 -11.73 5.49
N LEU A 94 0.69 -10.99 4.39
CA LEU A 94 1.73 -10.12 3.86
C LEU A 94 1.57 -8.64 4.25
N GLY A 95 0.57 -8.29 5.05
CA GLY A 95 0.27 -6.91 5.40
C GLY A 95 -0.31 -6.11 4.23
N ILE A 96 -0.97 -6.77 3.28
CA ILE A 96 -1.59 -6.15 2.11
C ILE A 96 -3.10 -6.08 2.33
N GLU A 97 -3.68 -4.93 2.08
CA GLU A 97 -5.14 -4.74 2.07
C GLU A 97 -5.70 -4.95 0.67
N SER A 98 -6.75 -5.80 0.56
CA SER A 98 -7.52 -5.96 -0.67
C SER A 98 -8.59 -4.88 -0.75
N VAL A 99 -8.51 -3.98 -1.72
CA VAL A 99 -9.47 -2.86 -1.87
C VAL A 99 -10.55 -3.18 -2.90
N GLY A 100 -10.17 -3.52 -4.13
CA GLY A 100 -11.12 -3.93 -5.19
C GLY A 100 -12.00 -2.79 -5.70
N ASN A 101 -11.46 -1.61 -5.89
CA ASN A 101 -12.15 -0.43 -6.38
C ASN A 101 -12.75 -0.62 -7.78
N SER A 102 -13.83 0.13 -8.07
CA SER A 102 -14.32 0.30 -9.44
C SER A 102 -13.29 1.10 -10.27
N PRO A 103 -13.38 1.05 -11.63
CA PRO A 103 -12.50 1.86 -12.49
C PRO A 103 -12.56 3.36 -12.17
N GLU A 104 -13.75 3.89 -11.86
CA GLU A 104 -13.95 5.29 -11.50
C GLU A 104 -13.29 5.64 -10.16
N GLN A 105 -13.45 4.78 -9.16
CA GLN A 105 -12.82 4.97 -7.85
C GLN A 105 -11.29 4.88 -7.95
N ALA A 106 -10.78 3.94 -8.75
CA ALA A 106 -9.35 3.80 -9.00
C ALA A 106 -8.76 5.02 -9.71
N GLY A 107 -9.47 5.57 -10.71
CA GLY A 107 -9.09 6.80 -11.39
C GLY A 107 -9.03 8.00 -10.43
N LYS A 108 -10.10 8.21 -9.65
CA LYS A 108 -10.14 9.28 -8.65
C LYS A 108 -9.01 9.16 -7.62
N PHE A 109 -8.76 7.95 -7.11
CA PHE A 109 -7.66 7.68 -6.20
C PHE A 109 -6.31 8.05 -6.82
N LEU A 110 -6.06 7.65 -8.07
CA LEU A 110 -4.82 7.98 -8.78
C LEU A 110 -4.63 9.50 -8.92
N ASP A 111 -5.68 10.24 -9.28
CA ASP A 111 -5.62 11.70 -9.39
C ASP A 111 -5.29 12.35 -8.03
N GLU A 112 -5.89 11.89 -6.95
CA GLU A 112 -5.62 12.36 -5.58
C GLU A 112 -4.16 12.08 -5.17
N GLU A 113 -3.64 10.89 -5.47
CA GLU A 113 -2.25 10.52 -5.19
C GLU A 113 -1.26 11.36 -6.00
N ILE A 114 -1.53 11.63 -7.28
CA ILE A 114 -0.70 12.50 -8.11
C ILE A 114 -0.60 13.91 -7.49
N VAL A 115 -1.72 14.48 -7.08
CA VAL A 115 -1.74 15.82 -6.44
C VAL A 115 -1.01 15.81 -5.10
N LYS A 116 -1.21 14.76 -4.29
CA LYS A 116 -0.54 14.60 -2.99
C LYS A 116 0.98 14.55 -3.17
N TRP A 117 1.44 13.63 -4.00
CA TRP A 117 2.88 13.43 -4.19
C TRP A 117 3.58 14.58 -4.91
N ALA A 118 2.90 15.29 -5.83
CA ALA A 118 3.44 16.50 -6.42
C ALA A 118 3.81 17.55 -5.36
N LYS A 119 2.95 17.75 -4.35
CA LYS A 119 3.23 18.67 -3.24
C LYS A 119 4.42 18.19 -2.40
N VAL A 120 4.50 16.91 -2.11
CA VAL A 120 5.61 16.32 -1.32
C VAL A 120 6.94 16.46 -2.05
N ILE A 121 6.98 16.16 -3.35
CA ILE A 121 8.17 16.27 -4.19
C ILE A 121 8.69 17.72 -4.23
N ILE A 122 7.79 18.68 -4.43
CA ILE A 122 8.14 20.11 -4.44
C ILE A 122 8.68 20.53 -3.07
N ALA A 123 8.00 20.16 -1.97
CA ALA A 123 8.41 20.53 -0.62
C ALA A 123 9.76 19.89 -0.23
N ALA A 124 10.06 18.70 -0.72
CA ALA A 124 11.32 17.99 -0.51
C ALA A 124 12.46 18.47 -1.42
N GLY A 125 12.20 19.37 -2.37
CA GLY A 125 13.20 19.88 -3.31
C GLY A 125 13.75 18.83 -4.28
N VAL A 126 13.02 17.73 -4.49
CA VAL A 126 13.40 16.68 -5.44
C VAL A 126 13.26 17.23 -6.87
N LYS A 127 14.34 17.17 -7.64
CA LYS A 127 14.34 17.57 -9.04
C LYS A 127 14.19 16.33 -9.91
N PRO A 128 13.39 16.38 -11.00
CA PRO A 128 13.39 15.31 -11.99
C PRO A 128 14.78 15.24 -12.65
N GLU A 129 15.26 14.02 -12.85
CA GLU A 129 16.48 13.74 -13.63
C GLU A 129 16.19 13.84 -15.13
#